data_9be1f760b7379bef4a7d0b28649782db
#
_entry.id   9be1f760b7379bef4a7d0b28649782db
#
_cell.length_a   1.000
_cell.length_b   1.000
_cell.length_c   1.000
_cell.angle_alpha   90.00
_cell.angle_beta   90.00
_cell.angle_gamma   90.00
#
_symmetry.space_group_name_H-M   'P 1'
#
loop_
_entity.id
_entity.type
_entity.pdbx_description
1 polymer ?
#
loop_
_entity_poly.entity_id
_entity_poly.type
_entity_poly.pdbx_seq_one_letter_code
_entity_poly.pdbx_strand_id
1 'polypeptide(L)'
;MAAYDSLATHYDAVTGDSATEATFIDGIIKHSCRGAVTVLEVACGTADIIGRLAATYQVSGLDISPGMLAVAREKLPEGTPLYLADMSSFELGMTFDVIFCVYHGINHLLDFSDWENFFDCAYRHLNGGGVLIFDIITVRNLEMMARVQQTVQQFGDNYLLIKVRASGEAHFDWDIEVYELQQSGRYTLLREVIRTASFPYEKIRRTLDERFSDVVTIDTDGSVANDDNENRTWLVCTKSEPCGPLRR
;
A
#
# COMPACT_ATOMS: atom_id res chain seq x y z
N MET A 1 -11.33 -9.61 13.16
CA MET A 1 -10.99 -10.06 11.79
C MET A 1 -10.28 -8.90 11.16
N ALA A 2 -9.10 -9.11 10.59
CA ALA A 2 -8.40 -8.04 9.90
C ALA A 2 -9.20 -7.63 8.65
N ALA A 3 -9.00 -6.39 8.17
CA ALA A 3 -9.61 -5.95 6.93
C ALA A 3 -9.17 -6.87 5.78
N TYR A 4 -10.05 -7.13 4.84
CA TYR A 4 -9.87 -8.02 3.69
C TYR A 4 -9.70 -9.52 3.97
N ASP A 5 -9.71 -9.99 5.21
CA ASP A 5 -9.60 -11.44 5.51
C ASP A 5 -10.66 -12.27 4.76
N SER A 6 -11.92 -11.78 4.73
CA SER A 6 -13.03 -12.46 4.05
C SER A 6 -12.99 -12.33 2.52
N LEU A 7 -12.22 -11.38 2.00
CA LEU A 7 -12.11 -11.08 0.58
C LEU A 7 -10.81 -11.60 -0.05
N ALA A 8 -9.90 -12.15 0.73
CA ALA A 8 -8.56 -12.52 0.28
C ALA A 8 -8.55 -13.44 -0.95
N THR A 9 -9.47 -14.40 -1.03
CA THR A 9 -9.59 -15.33 -2.17
C THR A 9 -10.13 -14.69 -3.45
N HIS A 10 -10.80 -13.54 -3.33
CA HIS A 10 -11.36 -12.81 -4.47
C HIS A 10 -10.54 -11.58 -4.83
N TYR A 11 -9.59 -11.21 -3.99
CA TYR A 11 -8.87 -9.93 -4.08
C TYR A 11 -8.22 -9.72 -5.45
N ASP A 12 -7.44 -10.70 -5.93
CA ASP A 12 -6.76 -10.59 -7.22
C ASP A 12 -7.73 -10.52 -8.41
N ALA A 13 -8.84 -11.26 -8.34
CA ALA A 13 -9.85 -11.23 -9.39
C ALA A 13 -10.57 -9.87 -9.47
N VAL A 14 -10.61 -9.15 -8.36
CA VAL A 14 -11.22 -7.82 -8.24
C VAL A 14 -10.25 -6.72 -8.62
N THR A 15 -9.02 -6.77 -8.12
CA THR A 15 -8.00 -5.74 -8.38
C THR A 15 -7.39 -5.85 -9.78
N GLY A 16 -7.46 -7.04 -10.38
CA GLY A 16 -6.91 -7.31 -11.71
C GLY A 16 -5.39 -7.50 -11.72
N ASP A 17 -4.79 -7.34 -12.90
CA ASP A 17 -3.36 -7.55 -13.11
C ASP A 17 -2.55 -6.34 -12.62
N SER A 18 -1.67 -6.54 -11.65
CA SER A 18 -0.77 -5.53 -11.08
C SER A 18 0.54 -5.32 -11.87
N ALA A 19 0.65 -5.83 -13.09
CA ALA A 19 1.88 -5.72 -13.89
C ALA A 19 2.30 -4.27 -14.15
N THR A 20 1.32 -3.38 -14.36
CA THR A 20 1.56 -1.94 -14.56
C THR A 20 2.14 -1.31 -13.29
N GLU A 21 1.54 -1.57 -12.14
CA GLU A 21 2.02 -1.08 -10.84
C GLU A 21 3.41 -1.63 -10.52
N ALA A 22 3.64 -2.91 -10.72
CA ALA A 22 4.96 -3.51 -10.49
C ALA A 22 6.03 -2.86 -11.38
N THR A 23 5.72 -2.59 -12.65
CA THR A 23 6.62 -1.90 -13.58
C THR A 23 6.87 -0.45 -13.14
N PHE A 24 5.84 0.24 -12.67
CA PHE A 24 5.95 1.60 -12.17
C PHE A 24 6.83 1.68 -10.92
N ILE A 25 6.58 0.80 -9.94
CA ILE A 25 7.41 0.69 -8.72
C ILE A 25 8.85 0.35 -9.05
N ASP A 26 9.10 -0.61 -9.95
CA ASP A 26 10.44 -0.97 -10.41
C ASP A 26 11.16 0.24 -11.05
N GLY A 27 10.42 1.04 -11.82
CA GLY A 27 10.93 2.29 -12.38
C GLY A 27 11.36 3.30 -11.30
N ILE A 28 10.53 3.50 -10.28
CA ILE A 28 10.85 4.38 -9.15
C ILE A 28 12.08 3.85 -8.39
N ILE A 29 12.14 2.55 -8.09
CA ILE A 29 13.27 1.92 -7.39
C ILE A 29 14.57 2.17 -8.17
N LYS A 30 14.59 1.89 -9.46
CA LYS A 30 15.76 2.07 -10.32
C LYS A 30 16.24 3.53 -10.42
N HIS A 31 15.30 4.47 -10.34
CA HIS A 31 15.61 5.90 -10.36
C HIS A 31 16.13 6.40 -9.03
N SER A 32 15.44 6.07 -7.93
CA SER A 32 15.62 6.70 -6.61
C SER A 32 16.59 5.92 -5.70
N CYS A 33 16.74 4.59 -5.88
CA CYS A 33 17.64 3.75 -5.09
C CYS A 33 18.45 2.82 -5.99
N ARG A 34 19.44 3.40 -6.71
CA ARG A 34 20.28 2.65 -7.63
C ARG A 34 21.07 1.56 -6.91
N GLY A 35 20.94 0.33 -7.39
CA GLY A 35 21.62 -0.83 -6.80
C GLY A 35 20.88 -1.44 -5.60
N ALA A 36 19.61 -1.10 -5.40
CA ALA A 36 18.75 -1.76 -4.43
C ALA A 36 18.76 -3.28 -4.63
N VAL A 37 18.85 -4.01 -3.52
CA VAL A 37 18.86 -5.48 -3.48
C VAL A 37 17.68 -5.98 -2.67
N THR A 38 17.40 -5.37 -1.52
CA THR A 38 16.39 -5.81 -0.56
C THR A 38 15.17 -4.91 -0.56
N VAL A 39 13.99 -5.51 -0.69
CA VAL A 39 12.72 -4.79 -0.84
C VAL A 39 11.67 -5.37 0.12
N LEU A 40 11.00 -4.51 0.88
CA LEU A 40 9.87 -4.86 1.73
C LEU A 40 8.60 -4.20 1.20
N GLU A 41 7.57 -4.98 0.91
CA GLU A 41 6.21 -4.47 0.73
C GLU A 41 5.45 -4.52 2.05
N VAL A 42 4.98 -3.37 2.50
CA VAL A 42 4.14 -3.22 3.69
C VAL A 42 2.68 -3.13 3.26
N ALA A 43 1.78 -3.80 3.97
CA ALA A 43 0.42 -4.09 3.54
C ALA A 43 0.41 -4.83 2.18
N CYS A 44 1.21 -5.89 2.08
CA CYS A 44 1.47 -6.59 0.83
C CYS A 44 0.25 -7.38 0.29
N GLY A 45 -0.80 -7.55 1.08
CA GLY A 45 -1.98 -8.30 0.68
C GLY A 45 -1.62 -9.70 0.19
N THR A 46 -2.08 -10.04 -1.01
CA THR A 46 -1.78 -11.30 -1.69
C THR A 46 -0.40 -11.34 -2.36
N ALA A 47 0.42 -10.29 -2.16
CA ALA A 47 1.81 -10.16 -2.65
C ALA A 47 1.96 -10.22 -4.19
N ASP A 48 0.97 -9.74 -4.93
CA ASP A 48 1.02 -9.78 -6.40
C ASP A 48 2.14 -8.88 -6.96
N ILE A 49 2.40 -7.72 -6.33
CA ILE A 49 3.47 -6.81 -6.77
C ILE A 49 4.85 -7.38 -6.45
N ILE A 50 5.12 -7.73 -5.17
CA ILE A 50 6.45 -8.27 -4.82
C ILE A 50 6.74 -9.60 -5.51
N GLY A 51 5.73 -10.40 -5.82
CA GLY A 51 5.89 -11.61 -6.60
C GLY A 51 6.50 -11.34 -7.99
N ARG A 52 6.10 -10.24 -8.64
CA ARG A 52 6.67 -9.78 -9.91
C ARG A 52 8.06 -9.20 -9.76
N LEU A 53 8.35 -8.56 -8.64
CA LEU A 53 9.66 -7.98 -8.34
C LEU A 53 10.69 -9.04 -7.88
N ALA A 54 10.24 -10.22 -7.45
CA ALA A 54 11.10 -11.28 -6.91
C ALA A 54 12.15 -11.82 -7.90
N ALA A 55 11.95 -11.62 -9.20
CA ALA A 55 12.96 -11.96 -10.22
C ALA A 55 14.18 -11.02 -10.21
N THR A 56 14.03 -9.81 -9.64
CA THR A 56 15.06 -8.75 -9.65
C THR A 56 15.60 -8.47 -8.25
N TYR A 57 14.76 -8.56 -7.21
CA TYR A 57 15.07 -8.16 -5.84
C TYR A 57 14.87 -9.32 -4.85
N GLN A 58 15.54 -9.23 -3.73
CA GLN A 58 15.25 -10.05 -2.54
C GLN A 58 14.03 -9.43 -1.84
N VAL A 59 12.87 -10.01 -2.05
CA VAL A 59 11.60 -9.45 -1.60
C VAL A 59 11.17 -10.02 -0.25
N SER A 60 10.47 -9.21 0.51
CA SER A 60 9.76 -9.58 1.74
C SER A 60 8.39 -8.91 1.75
N GLY A 61 7.42 -9.52 2.41
CA GLY A 61 6.08 -8.96 2.57
C GLY A 61 5.67 -8.85 4.03
N LEU A 62 4.90 -7.83 4.35
CA LEU A 62 4.29 -7.62 5.67
C LEU A 62 2.81 -7.27 5.49
N ASP A 63 1.94 -7.96 6.23
CA ASP A 63 0.51 -7.65 6.25
C ASP A 63 -0.09 -7.97 7.63
N ILE A 64 -1.17 -7.31 7.98
CA ILE A 64 -1.92 -7.56 9.22
C ILE A 64 -2.92 -8.71 9.07
N SER A 65 -3.29 -9.07 7.82
CA SER A 65 -4.26 -10.11 7.51
C SER A 65 -3.60 -11.47 7.33
N PRO A 66 -3.88 -12.45 8.22
CA PRO A 66 -3.41 -13.82 8.02
C PRO A 66 -4.00 -14.47 6.77
N GLY A 67 -5.22 -14.09 6.37
CA GLY A 67 -5.88 -14.56 5.16
C GLY A 67 -5.14 -14.12 3.90
N MET A 68 -4.75 -12.85 3.81
CA MET A 68 -3.93 -12.31 2.73
C MET A 68 -2.57 -13.02 2.64
N LEU A 69 -1.88 -13.17 3.77
CA LEU A 69 -0.58 -13.84 3.81
C LEU A 69 -0.65 -15.33 3.46
N ALA A 70 -1.79 -15.98 3.70
CA ALA A 70 -1.99 -17.37 3.26
C ALA A 70 -1.99 -17.46 1.71
N VAL A 71 -2.71 -16.56 1.04
CA VAL A 71 -2.73 -16.46 -0.44
C VAL A 71 -1.35 -16.05 -0.97
N ALA A 72 -0.70 -15.07 -0.33
CA ALA A 72 0.65 -14.64 -0.71
C ALA A 72 1.66 -15.78 -0.69
N ARG A 73 1.58 -16.68 0.29
CA ARG A 73 2.49 -17.82 0.45
C ARG A 73 2.40 -18.81 -0.71
N GLU A 74 1.23 -18.95 -1.32
CA GLU A 74 1.01 -19.82 -2.46
C GLU A 74 1.58 -19.27 -3.78
N LYS A 75 1.74 -17.94 -3.86
CA LYS A 75 2.19 -17.22 -5.06
C LYS A 75 3.69 -16.97 -5.09
N LEU A 76 4.29 -16.76 -3.92
CA LEU A 76 5.69 -16.37 -3.82
C LEU A 76 6.65 -17.56 -3.88
N PRO A 77 7.91 -17.35 -4.31
CA PRO A 77 8.94 -18.38 -4.21
C PRO A 77 9.05 -18.93 -2.79
N GLU A 78 9.30 -20.23 -2.68
CA GLU A 78 9.48 -20.90 -1.39
C GLU A 78 10.58 -20.19 -0.57
N GLY A 79 10.31 -19.95 0.71
CA GLY A 79 11.23 -19.28 1.63
C GLY A 79 11.19 -17.76 1.57
N THR A 80 10.34 -17.13 0.74
CA THR A 80 10.15 -15.68 0.78
C THR A 80 9.63 -15.25 2.15
N PRO A 81 10.33 -14.32 2.86
CA PRO A 81 9.90 -13.86 4.18
C PRO A 81 8.56 -13.14 4.12
N LEU A 82 7.59 -13.61 4.91
CA LEU A 82 6.28 -12.99 5.11
C LEU A 82 6.03 -12.78 6.60
N TYR A 83 5.73 -11.54 6.98
CA TYR A 83 5.56 -11.12 8.37
C TYR A 83 4.09 -10.78 8.64
N LEU A 84 3.50 -11.43 9.65
CA LEU A 84 2.20 -11.04 10.18
C LEU A 84 2.42 -9.94 11.21
N ALA A 85 2.21 -8.68 10.82
CA ALA A 85 2.48 -7.53 11.68
C ALA A 85 1.63 -6.31 11.27
N ASP A 86 1.50 -5.37 12.22
CA ASP A 86 0.90 -4.07 12.00
C ASP A 86 1.96 -3.10 11.46
N MET A 87 1.62 -2.39 10.37
CA MET A 87 2.53 -1.45 9.73
C MET A 87 2.91 -0.26 10.63
N SER A 88 2.07 0.09 11.60
CA SER A 88 2.35 1.18 12.54
C SER A 88 3.31 0.80 13.67
N SER A 89 3.65 -0.49 13.82
CA SER A 89 4.40 -0.95 15.01
C SER A 89 5.37 -2.12 14.76
N PHE A 90 5.68 -2.44 13.50
CA PHE A 90 6.54 -3.57 13.20
C PHE A 90 8.00 -3.37 13.65
N GLU A 91 8.65 -4.50 14.01
CA GLU A 91 10.06 -4.59 14.34
C GLU A 91 10.63 -5.91 13.79
N LEU A 92 11.38 -5.84 12.69
CA LEU A 92 11.86 -7.02 11.97
C LEU A 92 13.32 -7.38 12.26
N GLY A 93 14.06 -6.52 13.00
CA GLY A 93 15.46 -6.73 13.33
C GLY A 93 16.41 -6.69 12.13
N MET A 94 15.94 -6.15 10.99
CA MET A 94 16.70 -6.02 9.75
C MET A 94 16.32 -4.74 9.00
N THR A 95 17.12 -4.37 8.01
CA THR A 95 16.89 -3.18 7.20
C THR A 95 16.81 -3.53 5.71
N PHE A 96 16.18 -2.63 4.93
CA PHE A 96 15.92 -2.80 3.51
C PHE A 96 16.42 -1.58 2.73
N ASP A 97 16.74 -1.78 1.46
CA ASP A 97 17.06 -0.67 0.56
C ASP A 97 15.81 0.07 0.14
N VAL A 98 14.70 -0.65 0.02
CA VAL A 98 13.40 -0.08 -0.34
C VAL A 98 12.31 -0.65 0.56
N ILE A 99 11.46 0.23 1.06
CA ILE A 99 10.18 -0.12 1.67
C ILE A 99 9.09 0.54 0.85
N PHE A 100 8.05 -0.20 0.47
CA PHE A 100 6.92 0.41 -0.20
C PHE A 100 5.58 -0.06 0.37
N CYS A 101 4.57 0.82 0.28
CA CYS A 101 3.19 0.56 0.69
C CYS A 101 2.26 1.16 -0.35
N VAL A 102 1.60 0.33 -1.13
CA VAL A 102 0.83 0.76 -2.29
C VAL A 102 -0.64 0.32 -2.23
N TYR A 103 -1.43 0.68 -3.24
CA TYR A 103 -2.88 0.51 -3.25
C TYR A 103 -3.54 1.16 -2.03
N HIS A 104 -3.02 2.32 -1.64
CA HIS A 104 -3.56 3.11 -0.53
C HIS A 104 -3.52 2.39 0.82
N GLY A 105 -2.58 1.45 1.00
CA GLY A 105 -2.44 0.67 2.22
C GLY A 105 -2.36 1.53 3.47
N ILE A 106 -1.64 2.66 3.41
CA ILE A 106 -1.52 3.60 4.53
C ILE A 106 -2.86 4.23 4.94
N ASN A 107 -3.81 4.40 4.00
CA ASN A 107 -5.12 4.96 4.31
C ASN A 107 -5.97 4.09 5.25
N HIS A 108 -5.58 2.84 5.50
CA HIS A 108 -6.22 1.97 6.51
C HIS A 108 -5.81 2.32 7.95
N LEU A 109 -4.77 3.12 8.15
CA LEU A 109 -4.45 3.70 9.45
C LEU A 109 -5.38 4.89 9.71
N LEU A 110 -6.24 4.76 10.73
CA LEU A 110 -7.34 5.70 10.95
C LEU A 110 -6.92 6.96 11.70
N ASP A 111 -5.88 6.88 12.52
CA ASP A 111 -5.35 8.00 13.26
C ASP A 111 -4.05 8.51 12.64
N PHE A 112 -3.85 9.83 12.62
CA PHE A 112 -2.63 10.40 12.04
C PHE A 112 -1.37 9.99 12.80
N SER A 113 -1.48 9.76 14.11
CA SER A 113 -0.38 9.21 14.92
C SER A 113 0.11 7.85 14.43
N ASP A 114 -0.78 7.02 13.86
CA ASP A 114 -0.38 5.74 13.29
C ASP A 114 0.35 5.90 11.95
N TRP A 115 0.02 6.96 11.18
CA TRP A 115 0.82 7.35 10.02
C TRP A 115 2.23 7.78 10.43
N GLU A 116 2.33 8.61 11.47
CA GLU A 116 3.63 9.02 12.04
C GLU A 116 4.44 7.80 12.52
N ASN A 117 3.79 6.87 13.22
CA ASN A 117 4.40 5.61 13.66
C ASN A 117 4.86 4.76 12.47
N PHE A 118 4.06 4.66 11.39
CA PHE A 118 4.47 3.97 10.16
C PHE A 118 5.70 4.61 9.53
N PHE A 119 5.76 5.94 9.43
CA PHE A 119 6.94 6.63 8.90
C PHE A 119 8.18 6.37 9.76
N ASP A 120 8.03 6.36 11.09
CA ASP A 120 9.10 6.05 12.03
C ASP A 120 9.55 4.57 11.91
N CYS A 121 8.61 3.64 11.75
CA CYS A 121 8.91 2.23 11.50
C CYS A 121 9.68 2.07 10.18
N ALA A 122 9.18 2.63 9.09
CA ALA A 122 9.84 2.60 7.79
C ALA A 122 11.24 3.20 7.86
N TYR A 123 11.39 4.38 8.49
CA TYR A 123 12.68 5.03 8.64
C TYR A 123 13.71 4.16 9.38
N ARG A 124 13.31 3.51 10.48
CA ARG A 124 14.20 2.61 11.25
C ARG A 124 14.63 1.39 10.44
N HIS A 125 13.74 0.87 9.58
CA HIS A 125 14.00 -0.31 8.77
C HIS A 125 14.60 -0.02 7.38
N LEU A 126 14.86 1.23 7.03
CA LEU A 126 15.60 1.58 5.82
C LEU A 126 17.11 1.61 6.07
N ASN A 127 17.87 1.13 5.10
CA ASN A 127 19.32 1.38 5.01
C ASN A 127 19.58 2.89 4.81
N GLY A 128 20.80 3.36 5.08
CA GLY A 128 21.21 4.72 4.69
C GLY A 128 21.13 4.88 3.19
N GLY A 129 20.52 5.96 2.71
CA GLY A 129 20.22 6.16 1.28
C GLY A 129 19.07 5.35 0.73
N GLY A 130 18.41 4.52 1.57
CA GLY A 130 17.22 3.76 1.19
C GLY A 130 15.99 4.65 1.03
N VAL A 131 14.95 4.12 0.38
CA VAL A 131 13.74 4.88 0.06
C VAL A 131 12.46 4.23 0.57
N LEU A 132 11.54 5.06 1.07
CA LEU A 132 10.16 4.72 1.30
C LEU A 132 9.33 5.23 0.12
N ILE A 133 8.52 4.34 -0.48
CA ILE A 133 7.61 4.66 -1.59
C ILE A 133 6.20 4.32 -1.13
N PHE A 134 5.27 5.26 -1.23
CA PHE A 134 3.87 4.95 -0.94
C PHE A 134 2.92 5.85 -1.71
N ASP A 135 1.68 5.43 -1.82
CA ASP A 135 0.61 6.22 -2.42
C ASP A 135 -0.52 6.47 -1.42
N ILE A 136 -1.25 7.53 -1.66
CA ILE A 136 -2.42 7.92 -0.87
C ILE A 136 -3.62 8.20 -1.77
N ILE A 137 -4.82 7.88 -1.29
CA ILE A 137 -6.04 8.53 -1.77
C ILE A 137 -6.21 9.82 -0.99
N THR A 138 -6.33 10.94 -1.70
CA THR A 138 -6.52 12.24 -1.07
C THR A 138 -7.94 12.40 -0.50
N VAL A 139 -8.09 13.30 0.49
CA VAL A 139 -9.43 13.65 1.04
C VAL A 139 -10.38 14.04 -0.07
N ARG A 140 -9.93 14.86 -1.02
CA ARG A 140 -10.72 15.32 -2.16
C ARG A 140 -11.25 14.16 -3.00
N ASN A 141 -10.41 13.15 -3.28
CA ASN A 141 -10.82 12.00 -4.06
C ASN A 141 -11.84 11.14 -3.29
N LEU A 142 -11.61 10.87 -2.01
CA LEU A 142 -12.55 10.14 -1.17
C LEU A 142 -13.91 10.85 -1.09
N GLU A 143 -13.93 12.19 -1.00
CA GLU A 143 -15.16 12.98 -1.07
C GLU A 143 -15.87 12.85 -2.41
N MET A 144 -15.12 12.83 -3.53
CA MET A 144 -15.71 12.61 -4.85
C MET A 144 -16.30 11.20 -4.97
N MET A 145 -15.59 10.19 -4.49
CA MET A 145 -16.08 8.80 -4.47
C MET A 145 -17.34 8.65 -3.60
N ALA A 146 -17.41 9.36 -2.48
CA ALA A 146 -18.59 9.34 -1.60
C ALA A 146 -19.85 9.96 -2.24
N ARG A 147 -19.71 10.77 -3.30
CA ARG A 147 -20.84 11.33 -4.07
C ARG A 147 -21.38 10.34 -5.11
N VAL A 148 -20.63 9.31 -5.47
CA VAL A 148 -21.07 8.25 -6.37
C VAL A 148 -22.02 7.31 -5.60
N GLN A 149 -23.15 6.94 -6.22
CA GLN A 149 -24.12 6.09 -5.52
C GLN A 149 -23.54 4.71 -5.19
N GLN A 150 -22.94 4.04 -6.16
CA GLN A 150 -22.36 2.73 -6.02
C GLN A 150 -21.57 2.38 -7.29
N THR A 151 -20.45 1.72 -7.14
CA THR A 151 -19.70 1.12 -8.25
C THR A 151 -20.01 -0.36 -8.30
N VAL A 152 -20.26 -0.88 -9.50
CA VAL A 152 -20.50 -2.30 -9.75
C VAL A 152 -19.45 -2.80 -10.74
N GLN A 153 -18.75 -3.85 -10.37
CA GLN A 153 -17.76 -4.52 -11.20
C GLN A 153 -18.11 -6.00 -11.32
N GLN A 154 -18.10 -6.54 -12.53
CA GLN A 154 -18.22 -7.98 -12.75
C GLN A 154 -16.82 -8.59 -12.86
N PHE A 155 -16.61 -9.72 -12.22
CA PHE A 155 -15.40 -10.54 -12.34
C PHE A 155 -15.78 -12.03 -12.47
N GLY A 156 -15.51 -12.61 -13.63
CA GLY A 156 -16.09 -13.91 -13.98
C GLY A 156 -17.61 -13.87 -13.95
N ASP A 157 -18.20 -14.80 -13.20
CA ASP A 157 -19.66 -14.86 -12.95
C ASP A 157 -20.07 -14.16 -11.66
N ASN A 158 -19.14 -13.50 -10.99
CA ASN A 158 -19.37 -12.82 -9.70
C ASN A 158 -19.51 -11.32 -9.88
N TYR A 159 -20.02 -10.63 -8.84
CA TYR A 159 -20.14 -9.18 -8.82
C TYR A 159 -19.57 -8.60 -7.54
N LEU A 160 -18.83 -7.51 -7.69
CA LEU A 160 -18.37 -6.64 -6.61
C LEU A 160 -19.19 -5.35 -6.65
N LEU A 161 -19.72 -4.97 -5.50
CA LEU A 161 -20.37 -3.69 -5.31
C LEU A 161 -19.60 -2.93 -4.24
N ILE A 162 -19.23 -1.68 -4.56
CA ILE A 162 -18.52 -0.79 -3.62
C ILE A 162 -19.31 0.51 -3.49
N LYS A 163 -19.52 0.91 -2.24
CA LYS A 163 -20.05 2.23 -1.91
C LYS A 163 -19.17 2.88 -0.87
N VAL A 164 -18.66 4.07 -1.19
CA VAL A 164 -17.90 4.89 -0.26
C VAL A 164 -18.84 5.86 0.44
N ARG A 165 -18.69 6.04 1.75
CA ARG A 165 -19.44 6.99 2.57
C ARG A 165 -18.51 7.74 3.51
N ALA A 166 -18.68 9.05 3.62
CA ALA A 166 -18.03 9.82 4.67
C ALA A 166 -18.60 9.36 6.05
N SER A 167 -17.73 9.03 6.98
CA SER A 167 -18.08 8.61 8.35
C SER A 167 -17.49 9.53 9.42
N GLY A 168 -16.76 10.58 9.01
CA GLY A 168 -16.17 11.60 9.86
C GLY A 168 -15.47 12.67 9.03
N GLU A 169 -14.76 13.58 9.65
CA GLU A 169 -14.08 14.69 8.97
C GLU A 169 -12.98 14.20 8.02
N ALA A 170 -12.25 13.15 8.42
CA ALA A 170 -11.16 12.56 7.64
C ALA A 170 -11.38 11.06 7.35
N HIS A 171 -12.54 10.51 7.71
CA HIS A 171 -12.82 9.08 7.71
C HIS A 171 -13.89 8.73 6.69
N PHE A 172 -13.68 7.57 6.04
CA PHE A 172 -14.58 7.05 5.03
C PHE A 172 -14.78 5.55 5.23
N ASP A 173 -16.03 5.11 5.12
CA ASP A 173 -16.41 3.70 5.14
C ASP A 173 -16.62 3.22 3.70
N TRP A 174 -16.01 2.10 3.37
CA TRP A 174 -16.19 1.39 2.11
C TRP A 174 -17.07 0.18 2.39
N ASP A 175 -18.33 0.27 2.03
CA ASP A 175 -19.25 -0.89 2.03
C ASP A 175 -18.91 -1.75 0.82
N ILE A 176 -18.38 -2.93 1.06
CA ILE A 176 -17.98 -3.89 0.02
C ILE A 176 -18.93 -5.08 0.09
N GLU A 177 -19.55 -5.41 -1.05
CA GLU A 177 -20.41 -6.56 -1.21
C GLU A 177 -19.90 -7.41 -2.38
N VAL A 178 -19.60 -8.69 -2.12
CA VAL A 178 -19.26 -9.66 -3.16
C VAL A 178 -20.41 -10.65 -3.30
N TYR A 179 -20.98 -10.73 -4.49
CA TYR A 179 -21.95 -11.72 -4.86
C TYR A 179 -21.25 -12.85 -5.61
N GLU A 180 -21.05 -13.98 -4.94
CA GLU A 180 -20.36 -15.15 -5.46
C GLU A 180 -21.37 -16.18 -5.97
N LEU A 181 -21.28 -16.54 -7.27
CA LEU A 181 -22.13 -17.53 -7.88
C LEU A 181 -21.77 -18.95 -7.41
N GLN A 182 -22.74 -19.63 -6.83
CA GLN A 182 -22.60 -21.02 -6.38
C GLN A 182 -23.02 -22.01 -7.46
N GLN A 183 -22.55 -23.25 -7.36
CA GLN A 183 -22.94 -24.35 -8.27
C GLN A 183 -24.46 -24.58 -8.35
N SER A 184 -25.19 -24.16 -7.32
CA SER A 184 -26.66 -24.21 -7.28
C SER A 184 -27.35 -23.17 -8.16
N GLY A 185 -26.62 -22.27 -8.80
CA GLY A 185 -27.15 -21.11 -9.53
C GLY A 185 -27.64 -19.98 -8.66
N ARG A 186 -27.35 -20.01 -7.34
CA ARG A 186 -27.66 -18.93 -6.39
C ARG A 186 -26.39 -18.16 -6.05
N TYR A 187 -26.56 -16.90 -5.63
CA TYR A 187 -25.46 -16.09 -5.13
C TYR A 187 -25.35 -16.18 -3.60
N THR A 188 -24.13 -16.36 -3.13
CA THR A 188 -23.77 -16.09 -1.73
C THR A 188 -23.29 -14.66 -1.64
N LEU A 189 -23.71 -13.95 -0.61
CA LEU A 189 -23.31 -12.57 -0.35
C LEU A 189 -22.27 -12.53 0.77
N LEU A 190 -21.09 -12.01 0.45
CA LEU A 190 -20.07 -11.61 1.41
C LEU A 190 -20.16 -10.10 1.59
N ARG A 191 -20.11 -9.63 2.84
CA ARG A 191 -20.12 -8.20 3.17
C ARG A 191 -18.99 -7.86 4.10
N GLU A 192 -18.33 -6.75 3.79
CA GLU A 192 -17.31 -6.18 4.65
C GLU A 192 -17.40 -4.65 4.63
N VAL A 193 -17.12 -4.01 5.77
CA VAL A 193 -16.98 -2.56 5.84
C VAL A 193 -15.51 -2.27 6.15
N ILE A 194 -14.84 -1.66 5.21
CA ILE A 194 -13.45 -1.27 5.35
C ILE A 194 -13.41 0.23 5.65
N ARG A 195 -12.67 0.60 6.68
CA ARG A 195 -12.48 1.99 7.05
C ARG A 195 -11.17 2.51 6.52
N THR A 196 -11.21 3.75 6.04
CA THR A 196 -10.03 4.48 5.61
C THR A 196 -10.04 5.89 6.18
N ALA A 197 -8.86 6.45 6.34
CA ALA A 197 -8.69 7.87 6.65
C ALA A 197 -7.74 8.51 5.64
N SER A 198 -7.92 9.80 5.42
CA SER A 198 -6.97 10.61 4.66
C SER A 198 -6.79 11.94 5.37
N PHE A 199 -5.58 12.47 5.31
CA PHE A 199 -5.22 13.69 6.02
C PHE A 199 -4.72 14.75 5.03
N PRO A 200 -4.75 16.06 5.41
CA PRO A 200 -4.27 17.12 4.51
C PRO A 200 -2.83 16.87 4.06
N TYR A 201 -2.60 16.99 2.76
CA TYR A 201 -1.31 16.76 2.11
C TYR A 201 -0.18 17.54 2.80
N GLU A 202 -0.39 18.81 3.11
CA GLU A 202 0.59 19.67 3.78
C GLU A 202 1.01 19.13 5.17
N LYS A 203 0.07 18.47 5.86
CA LYS A 203 0.39 17.83 7.14
C LYS A 203 1.27 16.61 6.95
N ILE A 204 0.94 15.78 5.96
CA ILE A 204 1.72 14.59 5.60
C ILE A 204 3.11 15.02 5.16
N ARG A 205 3.20 15.95 4.23
CA ARG A 205 4.46 16.46 3.69
C ARG A 205 5.39 17.00 4.76
N ARG A 206 4.90 17.86 5.65
CA ARG A 206 5.70 18.40 6.76
C ARG A 206 6.24 17.30 7.67
N THR A 207 5.40 16.31 8.00
CA THR A 207 5.80 15.18 8.84
C THR A 207 6.91 14.34 8.21
N LEU A 208 6.87 14.18 6.89
CA LEU A 208 7.92 13.48 6.14
C LEU A 208 9.21 14.30 6.04
N ASP A 209 9.12 15.60 5.78
CA ASP A 209 10.27 16.51 5.70
C ASP A 209 11.05 16.61 7.03
N GLU A 210 10.40 16.32 8.17
CA GLU A 210 11.07 16.23 9.47
C GLU A 210 11.90 14.95 9.65
N ARG A 211 11.67 13.92 8.85
CA ARG A 211 12.27 12.58 8.97
C ARG A 211 13.23 12.24 7.85
N PHE A 212 12.86 12.55 6.63
CA PHE A 212 13.57 12.17 5.43
C PHE A 212 14.38 13.34 4.87
N SER A 213 15.52 13.02 4.26
CA SER A 213 16.40 14.05 3.68
C SER A 213 15.88 14.63 2.37
N ASP A 214 15.02 13.88 1.69
CA ASP A 214 14.36 14.32 0.46
C ASP A 214 13.00 13.65 0.36
N VAL A 215 12.00 14.40 -0.05
CA VAL A 215 10.63 13.92 -0.29
C VAL A 215 10.15 14.45 -1.62
N VAL A 216 9.89 13.56 -2.55
CA VAL A 216 9.40 13.89 -3.88
C VAL A 216 7.97 13.39 -4.03
N THR A 217 7.10 14.24 -4.54
CA THR A 217 5.75 13.85 -4.94
C THR A 217 5.73 13.62 -6.44
N ILE A 218 5.13 12.51 -6.87
CA ILE A 218 5.01 12.16 -8.27
C ILE A 218 3.56 11.82 -8.62
N ASP A 219 3.18 12.12 -9.83
CA ASP A 219 1.88 11.79 -10.42
C ASP A 219 1.85 10.35 -10.93
N THR A 220 0.68 9.90 -11.34
CA THR A 220 0.48 8.55 -11.89
C THR A 220 1.23 8.28 -13.18
N ASP A 221 1.67 9.31 -13.89
CA ASP A 221 2.54 9.20 -15.07
C ASP A 221 4.04 9.22 -14.72
N GLY A 222 4.38 9.38 -13.43
CA GLY A 222 5.76 9.44 -12.93
C GLY A 222 6.42 10.82 -13.03
N SER A 223 5.70 11.85 -13.47
CA SER A 223 6.21 13.22 -13.45
C SER A 223 6.20 13.80 -12.03
N VAL A 224 7.09 14.75 -11.75
CA VAL A 224 7.12 15.42 -10.44
C VAL A 224 5.89 16.30 -10.28
N ALA A 225 5.09 16.02 -9.26
CA ALA A 225 3.91 16.79 -8.89
C ALA A 225 4.28 17.90 -7.89
N ASN A 226 3.54 18.99 -7.93
CA ASN A 226 3.70 20.10 -6.99
C ASN A 226 2.63 20.13 -5.90
N ASP A 227 1.57 19.33 -6.04
CA ASP A 227 0.44 19.27 -5.11
C ASP A 227 -0.28 17.91 -5.15
N ASP A 228 -1.36 17.78 -4.35
CA ASP A 228 -2.23 16.62 -4.26
C ASP A 228 -3.42 16.66 -5.25
N ASN A 229 -3.25 17.27 -6.41
CA ASN A 229 -4.34 17.53 -7.33
C ASN A 229 -4.91 16.29 -8.02
N GLU A 230 -4.18 15.18 -7.97
CA GLU A 230 -4.58 13.92 -8.59
C GLU A 230 -5.42 13.02 -7.68
N ASN A 231 -6.08 12.06 -8.32
CA ASN A 231 -6.88 11.05 -7.64
C ASN A 231 -6.03 10.13 -6.76
N ARG A 232 -4.76 9.98 -7.10
CA ARG A 232 -3.77 9.15 -6.42
C ARG A 232 -2.44 9.89 -6.43
N THR A 233 -1.91 10.16 -5.25
CA THR A 233 -0.65 10.87 -5.07
C THR A 233 0.40 9.92 -4.56
N TRP A 234 1.56 9.90 -5.20
CA TRP A 234 2.70 9.09 -4.82
C TRP A 234 3.75 9.93 -4.11
N LEU A 235 4.34 9.37 -3.07
CA LEU A 235 5.44 9.98 -2.31
C LEU A 235 6.64 9.04 -2.31
N VAL A 236 7.80 9.62 -2.59
CA VAL A 236 9.10 8.94 -2.56
C VAL A 236 9.99 9.68 -1.56
N CYS A 237 10.34 9.02 -0.46
CA CYS A 237 11.04 9.62 0.67
C CYS A 237 12.41 8.96 0.84
N THR A 238 13.49 9.73 0.76
CA THR A 238 14.86 9.23 0.86
C THR A 238 15.39 9.40 2.28
N LYS A 239 15.87 8.31 2.86
CA LYS A 239 16.62 8.36 4.13
C LYS A 239 18.03 8.87 3.89
N SER A 240 18.51 9.80 4.73
CA SER A 240 19.89 10.28 4.66
C SER A 240 20.90 9.13 4.75
N GLU A 241 21.98 9.23 3.97
CA GLU A 241 23.11 8.34 4.19
C GLU A 241 23.71 8.56 5.60
N PRO A 242 24.21 7.52 6.26
CA PRO A 242 24.95 7.72 7.50
C PRO A 242 26.16 8.63 7.18
N CYS A 243 26.36 9.66 8.00
CA CYS A 243 27.52 10.55 7.87
C CYS A 243 28.78 9.67 7.94
N GLY A 244 29.36 9.36 6.77
CA GLY A 244 30.58 8.58 6.70
C GLY A 244 31.69 9.29 7.49
N PRO A 245 32.66 8.58 8.08
CA PRO A 245 33.77 9.23 8.72
C PRO A 245 34.46 10.15 7.68
N LEU A 246 34.59 11.43 8.03
CA LEU A 246 35.34 12.40 7.23
C LEU A 246 36.66 11.72 6.78
N ARG A 247 36.77 11.41 5.49
CA ARG A 247 38.02 10.94 4.91
C ARG A 247 39.02 12.08 5.13
N ARG A 248 39.93 11.89 6.09
CA ARG A 248 41.06 12.76 6.32
C ARG A 248 42.11 12.55 5.23
#